data_472c39ea91539729e516f35276239f91
#
_entry.id   472c39ea91539729e516f35276239f91
#
_cell.length_a   1.000
_cell.length_b   1.000
_cell.length_c   1.000
_cell.angle_alpha   90.00
_cell.angle_beta   90.00
_cell.angle_gamma   90.00
#
_symmetry.space_group_name_H-M   'P 1'
#
loop_
_entity.id
_entity.type
_entity.pdbx_description
1 polymer ?
#
loop_
_entity_poly.entity_id
_entity_poly.type
_entity_poly.pdbx_seq_one_letter_code
_entity_poly.pdbx_strand_id
1 'polypeptide(L)'
;MTILFPLDYSGTGVDRAFTDEYNAAIGNDISVVFFDQKLWDTQKQVKIDSFMPKADDIVIYRGWMMKPEEYRVFYQLLSEKNIYLLTIPDAYERFHLFPNVYEYIKKDTPPILQFSPKDRIDVSKIEKSLGDFMIKDSVKSAKNTDFPKYFKKDTSQHEFDRWMKRFYEIRGTLFTGNIIAKKYVPLKQYAGKTNEFRVFYLNGFPISISRNSLQDNITPMVPDNLVNKYSNLPSLFYTVDYAELEDESWVIIEAGDGGVSGPSPDQNLFSFYRNIKIAMDKDDYIQEIE
;
A
#
# COMPACT_ATOMS: atom_id res chain seq x y z
N MET A 1 -22.63 -3.13 -0.94
CA MET A 1 -21.21 -2.69 -1.05
C MET A 1 -21.02 -1.82 -2.28
N THR A 2 -20.23 -0.74 -2.15
CA THR A 2 -19.95 0.23 -3.22
C THR A 2 -18.45 0.54 -3.29
N ILE A 3 -17.90 0.75 -4.49
CA ILE A 3 -16.51 1.23 -4.66
C ILE A 3 -16.52 2.72 -4.99
N LEU A 4 -15.68 3.48 -4.32
CA LEU A 4 -15.47 4.91 -4.57
C LEU A 4 -14.18 5.12 -5.37
N PHE A 5 -14.32 5.60 -6.62
CA PHE A 5 -13.19 5.92 -7.50
C PHE A 5 -13.05 7.44 -7.73
N PRO A 6 -11.83 7.94 -8.04
CA PRO A 6 -11.64 9.30 -8.51
C PRO A 6 -12.13 9.48 -9.95
N LEU A 7 -12.76 10.62 -10.23
CA LEU A 7 -12.92 11.10 -11.61
C LEU A 7 -11.59 11.59 -12.16
N ASP A 8 -11.44 11.55 -13.47
CA ASP A 8 -10.37 12.26 -14.16
C ASP A 8 -10.51 13.78 -13.97
N TYR A 9 -9.48 14.54 -14.29
CA TYR A 9 -9.50 15.98 -14.13
C TYR A 9 -10.45 16.73 -15.11
N SER A 10 -10.97 16.05 -16.12
CA SER A 10 -12.04 16.59 -16.99
C SER A 10 -13.45 16.39 -16.39
N GLY A 11 -13.59 15.49 -15.42
CA GLY A 11 -14.87 15.14 -14.81
C GLY A 11 -15.77 14.31 -15.74
N THR A 12 -15.21 13.67 -16.79
CA THR A 12 -16.01 12.94 -17.79
C THR A 12 -16.05 11.43 -17.59
N GLY A 13 -15.19 10.90 -16.72
CA GLY A 13 -15.12 9.47 -16.44
C GLY A 13 -14.18 9.16 -15.29
N VAL A 14 -14.02 7.87 -14.99
CA VAL A 14 -13.04 7.42 -13.99
C VAL A 14 -11.62 7.85 -14.40
N ASP A 15 -10.78 8.20 -13.42
CA ASP A 15 -9.37 8.46 -13.68
C ASP A 15 -8.74 7.28 -14.43
N ARG A 16 -8.00 7.60 -15.50
CA ARG A 16 -7.41 6.62 -16.43
C ARG A 16 -6.63 5.51 -15.73
N ALA A 17 -5.97 5.82 -14.62
CA ALA A 17 -5.21 4.83 -13.84
C ALA A 17 -6.09 3.74 -13.21
N PHE A 18 -7.39 3.99 -13.05
CA PHE A 18 -8.35 3.07 -12.44
C PHE A 18 -9.36 2.49 -13.44
N THR A 19 -9.22 2.74 -14.74
CA THR A 19 -10.18 2.29 -15.75
C THR A 19 -10.38 0.78 -15.75
N ASP A 20 -9.30 0.00 -15.67
CA ASP A 20 -9.40 -1.46 -15.70
C ASP A 20 -10.03 -2.01 -14.42
N GLU A 21 -9.74 -1.40 -13.28
CA GLU A 21 -10.36 -1.74 -12.00
C GLU A 21 -11.86 -1.39 -11.99
N TYR A 22 -12.22 -0.23 -12.51
CA TYR A 22 -13.61 0.18 -12.69
C TYR A 22 -14.38 -0.80 -13.58
N ASN A 23 -13.82 -1.17 -14.75
CA ASN A 23 -14.46 -2.14 -15.66
C ASN A 23 -14.63 -3.51 -14.98
N ALA A 24 -13.67 -3.94 -14.19
CA ALA A 24 -13.75 -5.20 -13.43
C ALA A 24 -14.82 -5.13 -12.33
N ALA A 25 -14.96 -3.99 -11.65
CA ALA A 25 -15.98 -3.79 -10.61
C ALA A 25 -17.39 -3.87 -11.21
N ILE A 26 -17.69 -3.09 -12.27
CA ILE A 26 -19.01 -3.11 -12.91
C ILE A 26 -19.30 -4.46 -13.57
N GLY A 27 -18.27 -5.14 -14.13
CA GLY A 27 -18.42 -6.49 -14.69
C GLY A 27 -18.77 -7.56 -13.64
N ASN A 28 -18.61 -7.27 -12.36
CA ASN A 28 -19.05 -8.10 -11.23
C ASN A 28 -20.32 -7.59 -10.53
N ASP A 29 -21.08 -6.69 -11.18
CA ASP A 29 -22.30 -6.07 -10.63
C ASP A 29 -22.04 -5.35 -9.27
N ILE A 30 -20.88 -4.73 -9.12
CA ILE A 30 -20.55 -3.91 -7.94
C ILE A 30 -20.97 -2.48 -8.24
N SER A 31 -21.67 -1.86 -7.28
CA SER A 31 -22.03 -0.44 -7.35
C SER A 31 -20.78 0.43 -7.32
N VAL A 32 -20.75 1.47 -8.13
CA VAL A 32 -19.64 2.41 -8.21
C VAL A 32 -20.13 3.83 -8.03
N VAL A 33 -19.39 4.62 -7.28
CA VAL A 33 -19.58 6.06 -7.14
C VAL A 33 -18.27 6.79 -7.41
N PHE A 34 -18.35 8.04 -7.80
CA PHE A 34 -17.19 8.83 -8.13
C PHE A 34 -17.12 10.09 -7.27
N PHE A 35 -15.89 10.52 -6.99
CA PHE A 35 -15.65 11.84 -6.41
C PHE A 35 -14.76 12.68 -7.33
N ASP A 36 -14.93 13.99 -7.28
CA ASP A 36 -14.17 14.95 -8.07
C ASP A 36 -12.74 15.08 -7.52
N GLN A 37 -11.79 14.35 -8.14
CA GLN A 37 -10.38 14.36 -7.74
C GLN A 37 -9.76 15.76 -7.86
N LYS A 38 -10.08 16.51 -8.90
CA LYS A 38 -9.55 17.86 -9.12
C LYS A 38 -9.99 18.81 -8.01
N LEU A 39 -11.26 18.74 -7.62
CA LEU A 39 -11.80 19.57 -6.55
C LEU A 39 -11.15 19.21 -5.20
N TRP A 40 -10.94 17.92 -4.95
CA TRP A 40 -10.21 17.43 -3.79
C TRP A 40 -8.77 17.98 -3.76
N ASP A 41 -8.03 17.85 -4.85
CA ASP A 41 -6.61 18.24 -4.89
C ASP A 41 -6.42 19.74 -4.73
N THR A 42 -7.30 20.54 -5.34
CA THR A 42 -7.14 22.00 -5.40
C THR A 42 -7.79 22.74 -4.25
N GLN A 43 -8.88 22.22 -3.67
CA GLN A 43 -9.70 22.93 -2.68
C GLN A 43 -10.00 22.12 -1.41
N LYS A 44 -9.58 20.84 -1.36
CA LYS A 44 -9.90 19.88 -0.27
C LYS A 44 -11.41 19.79 0.00
N GLN A 45 -12.21 19.85 -1.08
CA GLN A 45 -13.66 19.67 -1.04
C GLN A 45 -14.04 18.31 -1.65
N VAL A 46 -15.03 17.65 -1.09
CA VAL A 46 -15.57 16.38 -1.61
C VAL A 46 -16.90 16.64 -2.32
N LYS A 47 -16.91 16.42 -3.63
CA LYS A 47 -18.11 16.38 -4.46
C LYS A 47 -18.27 14.96 -5.02
N ILE A 48 -19.43 14.37 -4.80
CA ILE A 48 -19.81 13.08 -5.37
C ILE A 48 -20.57 13.34 -6.67
N ASP A 49 -20.14 12.69 -7.74
CA ASP A 49 -20.67 12.91 -9.11
C ASP A 49 -21.44 11.68 -9.62
N SER A 50 -22.27 11.09 -8.78
CA SER A 50 -23.08 9.93 -9.15
C SER A 50 -24.19 9.71 -8.12
N PHE A 51 -24.94 8.65 -8.29
CA PHE A 51 -25.91 8.24 -7.30
C PHE A 51 -25.23 7.98 -5.96
N MET A 52 -25.83 8.51 -4.88
CA MET A 52 -25.35 8.26 -3.54
C MET A 52 -25.42 6.76 -3.23
N PRO A 53 -24.42 6.20 -2.51
CA PRO A 53 -24.52 4.84 -1.97
C PRO A 53 -25.82 4.69 -1.14
N LYS A 54 -26.34 3.47 -1.02
CA LYS A 54 -27.42 3.19 -0.08
C LYS A 54 -26.95 3.54 1.34
N ALA A 55 -27.90 3.89 2.22
CA ALA A 55 -27.58 4.38 3.57
C ALA A 55 -26.67 3.45 4.38
N ASP A 56 -26.81 2.14 4.19
CA ASP A 56 -26.05 1.12 4.93
C ASP A 56 -24.92 0.47 4.09
N ASP A 57 -24.62 1.02 2.91
CA ASP A 57 -23.54 0.49 2.06
C ASP A 57 -22.19 0.76 2.67
N ILE A 58 -21.39 -0.30 2.84
CA ILE A 58 -19.96 -0.17 3.09
C ILE A 58 -19.27 0.28 1.80
N VAL A 59 -18.48 1.34 1.88
CA VAL A 59 -17.80 1.93 0.74
C VAL A 59 -16.30 1.64 0.80
N ILE A 60 -15.76 1.00 -0.22
CA ILE A 60 -14.32 0.78 -0.37
C ILE A 60 -13.74 1.89 -1.24
N TYR A 61 -12.79 2.64 -0.69
CA TYR A 61 -12.01 3.60 -1.46
C TYR A 61 -10.99 2.88 -2.35
N ARG A 62 -10.95 3.23 -3.63
CA ARG A 62 -9.89 2.85 -4.56
C ARG A 62 -9.42 4.09 -5.29
N GLY A 63 -8.24 4.59 -4.91
CA GLY A 63 -7.78 5.87 -5.44
C GLY A 63 -6.32 6.19 -5.10
N TRP A 64 -5.97 7.45 -5.31
CA TRP A 64 -4.63 7.95 -5.07
C TRP A 64 -4.30 8.01 -3.57
N MET A 65 -3.03 7.81 -3.25
CA MET A 65 -2.54 7.96 -1.88
C MET A 65 -2.72 9.40 -1.40
N MET A 66 -3.16 9.53 -0.17
CA MET A 66 -3.27 10.79 0.57
C MET A 66 -2.33 10.75 1.77
N LYS A 67 -1.87 11.91 2.25
CA LYS A 67 -1.25 11.97 3.57
C LYS A 67 -2.28 11.60 4.64
N PRO A 68 -1.89 11.01 5.79
CA PRO A 68 -2.86 10.59 6.82
C PRO A 68 -3.80 11.71 7.27
N GLU A 69 -3.28 12.92 7.43
CA GLU A 69 -4.08 14.09 7.79
C GLU A 69 -5.10 14.47 6.69
N GLU A 70 -4.73 14.33 5.41
CA GLU A 70 -5.64 14.57 4.28
C GLU A 70 -6.71 13.49 4.21
N TYR A 71 -6.33 12.21 4.41
CA TYR A 71 -7.31 11.11 4.43
C TYR A 71 -8.32 11.28 5.56
N ARG A 72 -7.90 11.74 6.74
CA ARG A 72 -8.80 12.01 7.87
C ARG A 72 -9.84 13.08 7.52
N VAL A 73 -9.42 14.17 6.87
CA VAL A 73 -10.34 15.22 6.38
C VAL A 73 -11.28 14.65 5.30
N PHE A 74 -10.74 13.89 4.35
CA PHE A 74 -11.52 13.26 3.28
C PHE A 74 -12.60 12.32 3.85
N TYR A 75 -12.22 11.47 4.79
CA TYR A 75 -13.14 10.56 5.49
C TYR A 75 -14.26 11.34 6.23
N GLN A 76 -13.91 12.40 6.95
CA GLN A 76 -14.88 13.24 7.66
C GLN A 76 -15.88 13.88 6.68
N LEU A 77 -15.41 14.48 5.60
CA LEU A 77 -16.28 15.13 4.60
C LEU A 77 -17.21 14.12 3.88
N LEU A 78 -16.77 12.88 3.72
CA LEU A 78 -17.63 11.79 3.21
C LEU A 78 -18.68 11.37 4.26
N SER A 79 -18.28 11.22 5.53
CA SER A 79 -19.21 10.85 6.60
C SER A 79 -20.30 11.90 6.86
N GLU A 80 -19.99 13.19 6.65
CA GLU A 80 -21.00 14.27 6.67
C GLU A 80 -22.05 14.11 5.55
N LYS A 81 -21.73 13.32 4.52
CA LYS A 81 -22.65 12.94 3.42
C LYS A 81 -23.25 11.54 3.59
N ASN A 82 -23.09 10.93 4.77
CA ASN A 82 -23.50 9.56 5.09
C ASN A 82 -22.80 8.50 4.20
N ILE A 83 -21.55 8.75 3.82
CA ILE A 83 -20.69 7.80 3.09
C ILE A 83 -19.58 7.36 4.04
N TYR A 84 -19.60 6.09 4.45
CA TYR A 84 -18.65 5.53 5.41
C TYR A 84 -17.67 4.59 4.71
N LEU A 85 -16.39 4.97 4.71
CA LEU A 85 -15.36 4.13 4.11
C LEU A 85 -15.01 2.95 5.02
N LEU A 86 -14.79 1.78 4.43
CA LEU A 86 -14.36 0.55 5.11
C LEU A 86 -13.06 0.77 5.90
N THR A 87 -12.09 1.45 5.32
CA THR A 87 -10.85 1.79 6.01
C THR A 87 -11.03 3.09 6.80
N ILE A 88 -11.08 2.99 8.12
CA ILE A 88 -11.14 4.15 9.01
C ILE A 88 -9.78 4.89 9.04
N PRO A 89 -9.72 6.19 9.40
CA PRO A 89 -8.49 6.99 9.36
C PRO A 89 -7.31 6.40 10.13
N ASP A 90 -7.55 5.81 11.30
CA ASP A 90 -6.47 5.23 12.11
C ASP A 90 -5.90 3.94 11.48
N ALA A 91 -6.75 3.15 10.80
CA ALA A 91 -6.29 1.99 10.04
C ALA A 91 -5.51 2.41 8.80
N TYR A 92 -6.00 3.43 8.07
CA TYR A 92 -5.28 4.02 6.94
C TYR A 92 -3.88 4.51 7.36
N GLU A 93 -3.77 5.35 8.39
CA GLU A 93 -2.49 5.88 8.89
C GLU A 93 -1.55 4.74 9.28
N ARG A 94 -2.06 3.71 9.95
CA ARG A 94 -1.28 2.54 10.37
C ARG A 94 -0.64 1.81 9.20
N PHE A 95 -1.37 1.61 8.12
CA PHE A 95 -0.88 0.89 6.95
C PHE A 95 -0.22 1.79 5.90
N HIS A 96 -0.52 3.08 5.91
CA HIS A 96 0.13 4.05 5.04
C HIS A 96 1.55 4.38 5.50
N LEU A 97 1.78 4.47 6.82
CA LEU A 97 3.10 4.73 7.39
C LEU A 97 3.79 3.42 7.77
N PHE A 98 4.79 3.00 7.01
CA PHE A 98 5.49 1.73 7.22
C PHE A 98 5.98 1.51 8.68
N PRO A 99 6.51 2.52 9.42
CA PRO A 99 6.87 2.32 10.83
C PRO A 99 5.72 1.87 11.72
N ASN A 100 4.49 2.26 11.42
CA ASN A 100 3.33 1.92 12.22
C ASN A 100 2.91 0.46 12.01
N VAL A 101 2.92 -0.02 10.75
CA VAL A 101 2.62 -1.42 10.46
C VAL A 101 3.78 -2.34 10.82
N TYR A 102 5.02 -1.83 10.83
CA TYR A 102 6.22 -2.59 11.16
C TYR A 102 6.10 -3.35 12.48
N GLU A 103 5.50 -2.76 13.51
CA GLU A 103 5.32 -3.40 14.81
C GLU A 103 4.56 -4.72 14.74
N TYR A 104 3.67 -4.87 13.78
CA TYR A 104 2.87 -6.09 13.58
C TYR A 104 3.58 -7.15 12.73
N ILE A 105 4.51 -6.73 11.87
CA ILE A 105 5.18 -7.61 10.90
C ILE A 105 6.68 -7.81 11.19
N LYS A 106 7.23 -7.20 12.23
CA LYS A 106 8.69 -7.17 12.53
C LYS A 106 9.36 -8.52 12.69
N LYS A 107 8.59 -9.59 12.92
CA LYS A 107 9.14 -10.96 13.03
C LYS A 107 9.58 -11.52 11.68
N ASP A 108 8.94 -11.11 10.59
CA ASP A 108 9.17 -11.64 9.24
C ASP A 108 9.51 -10.52 8.23
N THR A 109 9.95 -9.35 8.70
CA THR A 109 10.43 -8.25 7.84
C THR A 109 11.83 -7.81 8.27
N PRO A 110 12.68 -7.38 7.35
CA PRO A 110 14.01 -6.87 7.70
C PRO A 110 13.94 -5.71 8.70
N PRO A 111 14.86 -5.66 9.68
CA PRO A 111 14.86 -4.62 10.72
C PRO A 111 15.03 -3.21 10.12
N ILE A 112 14.48 -2.24 10.86
CA ILE A 112 14.55 -0.82 10.51
C ILE A 112 15.18 -0.01 11.65
N LEU A 113 15.73 1.15 11.26
CA LEU A 113 16.01 2.28 12.17
C LEU A 113 15.23 3.48 11.67
N GLN A 114 14.73 4.28 12.60
CA GLN A 114 13.92 5.46 12.31
C GLN A 114 14.61 6.72 12.81
N PHE A 115 14.60 7.78 12.00
CA PHE A 115 15.21 9.05 12.32
C PHE A 115 14.23 10.19 11.99
N SER A 116 14.22 11.21 12.85
CA SER A 116 13.51 12.46 12.53
C SER A 116 14.18 13.14 11.32
N PRO A 117 13.41 13.79 10.42
CA PRO A 117 13.99 14.56 9.32
C PRO A 117 14.94 15.69 9.77
N LYS A 118 14.85 16.09 11.04
CA LYS A 118 15.70 17.14 11.65
C LYS A 118 16.99 16.59 12.24
N ASP A 119 17.08 15.27 12.41
CA ASP A 119 18.25 14.65 13.02
C ASP A 119 19.41 14.59 12.03
N ARG A 120 20.61 14.81 12.54
CA ARG A 120 21.81 14.43 11.81
C ARG A 120 21.98 12.92 11.92
N ILE A 121 21.83 12.23 10.79
CA ILE A 121 21.94 10.78 10.71
C ILE A 121 23.42 10.39 10.65
N ASP A 122 23.88 9.64 11.63
CA ASP A 122 25.20 9.05 11.67
C ASP A 122 25.15 7.70 10.92
N VAL A 123 25.75 7.64 9.73
CA VAL A 123 25.75 6.44 8.88
C VAL A 123 26.39 5.24 9.56
N SER A 124 27.43 5.46 10.38
CA SER A 124 28.12 4.38 11.09
C SER A 124 27.21 3.61 12.07
N LYS A 125 26.23 4.30 12.66
CA LYS A 125 25.22 3.66 13.52
C LYS A 125 24.27 2.78 12.72
N ILE A 126 23.89 3.20 11.51
CA ILE A 126 23.07 2.38 10.62
C ILE A 126 23.85 1.13 10.20
N GLU A 127 25.06 1.30 9.72
CA GLU A 127 25.91 0.21 9.28
C GLU A 127 26.18 -0.83 10.36
N LYS A 128 26.48 -0.36 11.58
CA LYS A 128 26.68 -1.25 12.72
C LYS A 128 25.47 -2.09 13.08
N SER A 129 24.26 -1.53 12.87
CA SER A 129 23.01 -2.19 13.24
C SER A 129 22.42 -3.03 12.12
N LEU A 130 22.52 -2.59 10.87
CA LEU A 130 21.83 -3.17 9.74
C LEU A 130 22.76 -3.81 8.69
N GLY A 131 24.05 -3.45 8.66
CA GLY A 131 24.94 -3.76 7.52
C GLY A 131 24.56 -2.94 6.30
N ASP A 132 24.39 -3.57 5.15
CA ASP A 132 23.84 -2.92 3.97
C ASP A 132 22.38 -2.50 4.22
N PHE A 133 22.01 -1.32 3.73
CA PHE A 133 20.68 -0.77 4.04
C PHE A 133 20.11 0.07 2.89
N MET A 134 18.81 0.24 2.87
CA MET A 134 18.10 1.14 1.97
C MET A 134 17.45 2.29 2.76
N ILE A 135 17.28 3.43 2.09
CA ILE A 135 16.60 4.60 2.65
C ILE A 135 15.23 4.78 2.00
N LYS A 136 14.25 5.08 2.82
CA LYS A 136 12.90 5.52 2.42
C LYS A 136 12.38 6.57 3.41
N ASP A 137 11.35 7.32 3.04
CA ASP A 137 10.53 7.99 4.05
C ASP A 137 9.54 6.99 4.68
N SER A 138 8.66 7.44 5.53
CA SER A 138 7.68 6.54 6.16
C SER A 138 6.75 5.83 5.17
N VAL A 139 6.69 6.25 3.89
CA VAL A 139 5.78 5.73 2.87
C VAL A 139 6.53 5.12 1.69
N LYS A 140 7.44 5.85 1.07
CA LYS A 140 8.07 5.47 -0.21
C LYS A 140 9.59 5.63 -0.20
N SER A 141 10.26 4.79 -1.00
CA SER A 141 11.65 4.98 -1.41
C SER A 141 11.72 5.82 -2.71
N ALA A 142 12.93 6.26 -3.08
CA ALA A 142 13.18 6.98 -4.33
C ALA A 142 13.43 6.03 -5.51
N LYS A 143 12.52 5.05 -5.73
CA LYS A 143 12.64 4.08 -6.84
C LYS A 143 12.57 4.78 -8.20
N ASN A 144 13.23 4.18 -9.21
CA ASN A 144 13.26 4.67 -10.60
C ASN A 144 13.87 6.07 -10.77
N THR A 145 14.80 6.43 -9.90
CA THR A 145 15.59 7.67 -9.95
C THR A 145 17.08 7.35 -9.93
N ASP A 146 17.92 8.37 -9.88
CA ASP A 146 19.37 8.26 -9.69
C ASP A 146 19.79 7.92 -8.25
N PHE A 147 18.83 7.88 -7.30
CA PHE A 147 19.10 7.56 -5.91
C PHE A 147 19.52 6.08 -5.75
N PRO A 148 20.53 5.78 -4.89
CA PRO A 148 20.98 4.41 -4.67
C PRO A 148 19.86 3.48 -4.22
N LYS A 149 19.77 2.28 -4.80
CA LYS A 149 18.82 1.25 -4.34
C LYS A 149 19.11 0.82 -2.91
N TYR A 150 20.40 0.79 -2.53
CA TYR A 150 20.89 0.51 -1.18
C TYR A 150 22.28 1.11 -0.99
N PHE A 151 22.67 1.27 0.25
CA PHE A 151 23.97 1.71 0.72
C PHE A 151 24.74 0.52 1.28
N LYS A 152 26.03 0.42 0.93
CA LYS A 152 26.91 -0.58 1.51
C LYS A 152 27.40 -0.16 2.89
N LYS A 153 27.75 -1.13 3.70
CA LYS A 153 28.21 -0.94 5.09
C LYS A 153 29.46 -0.07 5.27
N ASP A 154 30.17 0.24 4.20
CA ASP A 154 31.38 1.07 4.20
C ASP A 154 31.14 2.42 3.49
N THR A 155 29.91 2.84 3.37
CA THR A 155 29.52 4.14 2.82
C THR A 155 30.02 5.28 3.69
N SER A 156 30.81 6.20 3.13
CA SER A 156 31.30 7.34 3.92
C SER A 156 30.17 8.29 4.34
N GLN A 157 30.33 8.96 5.50
CA GLN A 157 29.35 9.97 5.94
C GLN A 157 29.14 11.07 4.89
N HIS A 158 30.23 11.53 4.25
CA HIS A 158 30.15 12.56 3.19
C HIS A 158 29.31 12.11 2.01
N GLU A 159 29.50 10.87 1.57
CA GLU A 159 28.69 10.30 0.47
C GLU A 159 27.21 10.15 0.88
N PHE A 160 26.98 9.63 2.08
CA PHE A 160 25.63 9.48 2.63
C PHE A 160 24.90 10.84 2.72
N ASP A 161 25.55 11.87 3.27
CA ASP A 161 24.97 13.20 3.42
C ASP A 161 24.61 13.80 2.04
N ARG A 162 25.44 13.60 1.00
CA ARG A 162 25.15 14.03 -0.37
C ARG A 162 23.89 13.33 -0.91
N TRP A 163 23.76 12.03 -0.70
CA TRP A 163 22.59 11.27 -1.13
C TRP A 163 21.34 11.62 -0.33
N MET A 164 21.47 11.89 0.96
CA MET A 164 20.32 12.33 1.76
C MET A 164 19.78 13.69 1.28
N LYS A 165 20.64 14.63 0.91
CA LYS A 165 20.20 15.88 0.25
C LYS A 165 19.41 15.56 -1.03
N ARG A 166 19.93 14.66 -1.88
CA ARG A 166 19.26 14.24 -3.11
C ARG A 166 17.92 13.54 -2.85
N PHE A 167 17.84 12.75 -1.79
CA PHE A 167 16.60 12.12 -1.37
C PHE A 167 15.50 13.14 -1.05
N TYR A 168 15.82 14.17 -0.28
CA TYR A 168 14.87 15.25 0.01
C TYR A 168 14.44 16.03 -1.23
N GLU A 169 15.36 16.27 -2.16
CA GLU A 169 15.03 16.91 -3.45
C GLU A 169 14.03 16.05 -4.26
N ILE A 170 14.26 14.74 -4.35
CA ILE A 170 13.40 13.82 -5.08
C ILE A 170 12.02 13.70 -4.40
N ARG A 171 11.99 13.58 -3.08
CA ARG A 171 10.73 13.45 -2.35
C ARG A 171 9.93 14.75 -2.28
N GLY A 172 10.60 15.88 -2.19
CA GLY A 172 9.98 17.21 -2.18
C GLY A 172 8.75 17.27 -1.25
N THR A 173 7.63 17.76 -1.77
CA THR A 173 6.35 17.86 -1.05
C THR A 173 5.70 16.51 -0.73
N LEU A 174 6.14 15.43 -1.41
CA LEU A 174 5.66 14.07 -1.16
C LEU A 174 6.36 13.38 0.02
N PHE A 175 7.39 14.02 0.58
CA PHE A 175 8.04 13.51 1.77
C PHE A 175 7.03 13.38 2.92
N THR A 176 6.98 12.20 3.56
CA THR A 176 6.00 11.92 4.60
C THR A 176 6.65 11.25 5.80
N GLY A 177 6.44 11.81 6.99
CA GLY A 177 6.88 11.25 8.26
C GLY A 177 8.38 11.32 8.48
N ASN A 178 9.01 10.19 8.78
CA ASN A 178 10.41 10.06 9.18
C ASN A 178 11.28 9.45 8.08
N ILE A 179 12.60 9.54 8.26
CA ILE A 179 13.57 8.76 7.48
C ILE A 179 13.67 7.36 8.07
N ILE A 180 13.54 6.36 7.22
CA ILE A 180 13.64 4.95 7.56
C ILE A 180 14.87 4.36 6.87
N ALA A 181 15.82 3.90 7.66
CA ALA A 181 16.85 2.99 7.18
C ALA A 181 16.36 1.56 7.40
N LYS A 182 16.22 0.80 6.32
CA LYS A 182 15.78 -0.61 6.36
C LYS A 182 16.94 -1.49 5.92
N LYS A 183 17.21 -2.58 6.66
CA LYS A 183 18.23 -3.55 6.27
C LYS A 183 17.97 -4.01 4.84
N TYR A 184 19.00 -3.93 4.00
CA TYR A 184 18.95 -4.53 2.68
C TYR A 184 19.13 -6.04 2.78
N VAL A 185 18.29 -6.79 2.09
CA VAL A 185 18.38 -8.24 1.97
C VAL A 185 18.38 -8.61 0.48
N PRO A 186 19.29 -9.46 0.02
CA PRO A 186 19.29 -9.90 -1.36
C PRO A 186 18.09 -10.82 -1.61
N LEU A 187 17.31 -10.47 -2.63
CA LEU A 187 16.18 -11.27 -3.05
C LEU A 187 16.60 -12.30 -4.10
N LYS A 188 16.05 -13.49 -4.02
CA LYS A 188 16.27 -14.55 -5.01
C LYS A 188 15.72 -14.12 -6.35
N GLN A 189 16.51 -14.39 -7.39
CA GLN A 189 16.16 -14.03 -8.76
C GLN A 189 15.99 -15.28 -9.63
N TYR A 190 14.99 -15.23 -10.48
CA TYR A 190 14.71 -16.21 -11.54
C TYR A 190 14.74 -15.46 -12.88
N ALA A 191 15.64 -15.83 -13.76
CA ALA A 191 15.84 -15.13 -15.03
C ALA A 191 15.99 -13.60 -14.91
N GLY A 192 16.67 -13.13 -13.84
CA GLY A 192 16.91 -11.71 -13.58
C GLY A 192 15.75 -10.94 -12.95
N LYS A 193 14.65 -11.62 -12.59
CA LYS A 193 13.50 -11.05 -11.89
C LYS A 193 13.42 -11.60 -10.48
N THR A 194 13.11 -10.76 -9.51
CA THR A 194 12.89 -11.17 -8.12
C THR A 194 11.61 -11.99 -8.01
N ASN A 195 11.53 -12.88 -7.01
CA ASN A 195 10.31 -13.63 -6.72
C ASN A 195 9.51 -12.91 -5.63
N GLU A 196 8.58 -12.07 -6.06
CA GLU A 196 7.79 -11.23 -5.17
C GLU A 196 6.30 -11.47 -5.40
N PHE A 197 5.52 -11.48 -4.30
CA PHE A 197 4.07 -11.61 -4.34
C PHE A 197 3.41 -10.49 -3.55
N ARG A 198 2.35 -9.93 -4.12
CA ARG A 198 1.40 -9.08 -3.41
C ARG A 198 0.18 -9.88 -3.02
N VAL A 199 -0.16 -9.83 -1.75
CA VAL A 199 -1.40 -10.41 -1.21
C VAL A 199 -2.30 -9.29 -0.75
N PHE A 200 -3.52 -9.24 -1.27
CA PHE A 200 -4.58 -8.39 -0.74
C PHE A 200 -5.40 -9.16 0.28
N TYR A 201 -5.65 -8.54 1.42
CA TYR A 201 -6.49 -9.07 2.49
C TYR A 201 -7.72 -8.19 2.67
N LEU A 202 -8.87 -8.83 2.84
CA LEU A 202 -10.14 -8.17 3.15
C LEU A 202 -10.87 -9.00 4.20
N ASN A 203 -11.29 -8.35 5.29
CA ASN A 203 -12.03 -8.98 6.40
C ASN A 203 -11.37 -10.26 6.92
N GLY A 204 -10.04 -10.27 7.05
CA GLY A 204 -9.30 -11.44 7.54
C GLY A 204 -9.04 -12.53 6.49
N PHE A 205 -9.42 -12.34 5.24
CA PHE A 205 -9.22 -13.31 4.17
C PHE A 205 -8.22 -12.81 3.10
N PRO A 206 -7.29 -13.65 2.61
CA PRO A 206 -6.51 -13.35 1.42
C PRO A 206 -7.43 -13.45 0.19
N ILE A 207 -7.74 -12.31 -0.42
CA ILE A 207 -8.65 -12.24 -1.59
C ILE A 207 -7.91 -12.29 -2.93
N SER A 208 -6.59 -12.05 -2.92
CA SER A 208 -5.75 -12.13 -4.11
C SER A 208 -4.31 -12.41 -3.71
N ILE A 209 -3.65 -13.33 -4.39
CA ILE A 209 -2.22 -13.62 -4.31
C ILE A 209 -1.67 -13.53 -5.73
N SER A 210 -0.88 -12.51 -6.02
CA SER A 210 -0.44 -12.21 -7.39
C SER A 210 1.07 -11.93 -7.44
N ARG A 211 1.73 -12.38 -8.52
CA ARG A 211 3.15 -12.08 -8.77
C ARG A 211 3.37 -10.60 -9.00
N ASN A 212 4.36 -10.02 -8.34
CA ASN A 212 4.51 -8.56 -8.28
C ASN A 212 5.78 -8.03 -8.97
N SER A 213 6.60 -8.89 -9.56
CA SER A 213 7.85 -8.50 -10.26
C SER A 213 7.96 -9.05 -11.68
N LEU A 214 6.83 -9.44 -12.29
CA LEU A 214 6.77 -10.04 -13.63
C LEU A 214 7.61 -11.32 -13.76
N GLN A 215 7.80 -12.05 -12.66
CA GLN A 215 8.45 -13.35 -12.63
C GLN A 215 7.55 -14.43 -13.28
N ASP A 216 8.17 -15.49 -13.78
CA ASP A 216 7.47 -16.57 -14.46
C ASP A 216 6.57 -17.37 -13.50
N ASN A 217 5.54 -18.02 -14.06
CA ASN A 217 4.57 -18.83 -13.31
C ASN A 217 5.16 -20.09 -12.66
N ILE A 218 6.37 -20.48 -13.05
CA ILE A 218 7.09 -21.64 -12.48
C ILE A 218 7.85 -21.30 -11.19
N THR A 219 7.95 -20.00 -10.81
CA THR A 219 8.62 -19.64 -9.55
C THR A 219 7.83 -20.14 -8.35
N PRO A 220 8.50 -20.51 -7.23
CA PRO A 220 7.83 -20.92 -6.00
C PRO A 220 6.80 -19.91 -5.55
N MET A 221 5.67 -20.39 -5.05
CA MET A 221 4.63 -19.55 -4.43
C MET A 221 5.02 -19.16 -3.02
N VAL A 222 4.53 -17.99 -2.57
CA VAL A 222 4.62 -17.64 -1.16
C VAL A 222 3.92 -18.70 -0.30
N PRO A 223 4.53 -19.17 0.82
CA PRO A 223 3.96 -20.23 1.63
C PRO A 223 2.62 -19.83 2.27
N ASP A 224 1.63 -20.72 2.19
CA ASP A 224 0.28 -20.50 2.74
C ASP A 224 0.30 -20.19 4.25
N ASN A 225 1.18 -20.85 5.02
CA ASN A 225 1.30 -20.59 6.44
C ASN A 225 1.77 -19.17 6.74
N LEU A 226 2.62 -18.58 5.87
CA LEU A 226 3.05 -17.20 6.01
C LEU A 226 1.93 -16.23 5.61
N VAL A 227 1.20 -16.53 4.53
CA VAL A 227 0.02 -15.74 4.12
C VAL A 227 -1.03 -15.73 5.24
N ASN A 228 -1.39 -16.92 5.76
CA ASN A 228 -2.41 -17.07 6.80
C ASN A 228 -2.00 -16.41 8.14
N LYS A 229 -0.70 -16.38 8.45
CA LYS A 229 -0.18 -15.73 9.66
C LYS A 229 -0.52 -14.23 9.72
N TYR A 230 -0.64 -13.59 8.56
CA TYR A 230 -0.86 -12.15 8.44
C TYR A 230 -2.28 -11.78 7.96
N SER A 231 -3.23 -12.71 8.04
CA SER A 231 -4.62 -12.47 7.63
C SER A 231 -5.42 -11.56 8.57
N ASN A 232 -4.99 -11.43 9.85
CA ASN A 232 -5.70 -10.66 10.88
C ASN A 232 -4.87 -9.48 11.41
N LEU A 233 -4.33 -8.67 10.52
CA LEU A 233 -3.71 -7.40 10.89
C LEU A 233 -4.81 -6.33 11.18
N PRO A 234 -4.49 -5.27 11.95
CA PRO A 234 -5.49 -4.30 12.42
C PRO A 234 -5.91 -3.28 11.34
N SER A 235 -6.43 -3.79 10.24
CA SER A 235 -7.16 -3.11 9.17
C SER A 235 -8.04 -4.14 8.47
N LEU A 236 -9.19 -3.70 7.96
CA LEU A 236 -10.08 -4.58 7.21
C LEU A 236 -9.63 -4.77 5.75
N PHE A 237 -8.90 -3.82 5.17
CA PHE A 237 -8.43 -3.90 3.79
C PHE A 237 -7.00 -3.41 3.66
N TYR A 238 -6.08 -4.34 3.35
CA TYR A 238 -4.64 -4.04 3.27
C TYR A 238 -3.91 -4.99 2.34
N THR A 239 -2.65 -4.66 2.05
CA THR A 239 -1.73 -5.51 1.29
C THR A 239 -0.52 -5.87 2.11
N VAL A 240 0.05 -7.05 1.83
CA VAL A 240 1.38 -7.45 2.27
C VAL A 240 2.15 -7.94 1.06
N ASP A 241 3.35 -7.41 0.86
CA ASP A 241 4.27 -7.84 -0.19
C ASP A 241 5.32 -8.77 0.40
N TYR A 242 5.40 -9.98 -0.14
CA TYR A 242 6.33 -11.04 0.25
C TYR A 242 7.41 -11.21 -0.82
N ALA A 243 8.61 -11.58 -0.39
CA ALA A 243 9.71 -11.89 -1.30
C ALA A 243 10.49 -13.11 -0.84
N GLU A 244 10.98 -13.89 -1.78
CA GLU A 244 11.89 -15.02 -1.54
C GLU A 244 13.33 -14.50 -1.44
N LEU A 245 14.07 -14.95 -0.43
CA LEU A 245 15.49 -14.68 -0.22
C LEU A 245 16.37 -15.72 -0.96
N GLU A 246 17.65 -15.42 -1.11
CA GLU A 246 18.60 -16.33 -1.75
C GLU A 246 18.72 -17.71 -1.07
N ASP A 247 18.45 -17.78 0.24
CA ASP A 247 18.41 -19.01 1.03
C ASP A 247 17.06 -19.75 1.01
N GLU A 248 16.15 -19.31 0.11
CA GLU A 248 14.79 -19.85 -0.07
C GLU A 248 13.81 -19.58 1.08
N SER A 249 14.24 -18.83 2.10
CA SER A 249 13.31 -18.31 3.09
C SER A 249 12.48 -17.13 2.53
N TRP A 250 11.38 -16.80 3.21
CA TRP A 250 10.48 -15.75 2.77
C TRP A 250 10.42 -14.62 3.82
N VAL A 251 10.37 -13.40 3.31
CA VAL A 251 10.23 -12.20 4.15
C VAL A 251 9.12 -11.29 3.63
N ILE A 252 8.60 -10.45 4.53
CA ILE A 252 7.73 -9.33 4.15
C ILE A 252 8.61 -8.15 3.77
N ILE A 253 8.45 -7.64 2.56
CA ILE A 253 9.19 -6.47 2.08
C ILE A 253 8.40 -5.17 2.22
N GLU A 254 7.06 -5.22 2.19
CA GLU A 254 6.19 -4.06 2.33
C GLU A 254 4.84 -4.49 2.90
N ALA A 255 4.13 -3.57 3.57
CA ALA A 255 2.71 -3.67 3.85
C ALA A 255 2.09 -2.30 3.67
N GLY A 256 0.85 -2.25 3.17
CA GLY A 256 0.21 -1.01 2.80
C GLY A 256 -1.31 -1.06 2.89
N ASP A 257 -1.96 0.09 2.84
CA ASP A 257 -3.41 0.18 2.77
C ASP A 257 -3.94 -0.37 1.43
N GLY A 258 -5.00 -1.18 1.49
CA GLY A 258 -5.58 -1.82 0.32
C GLY A 258 -6.27 -0.85 -0.63
N GLY A 259 -6.78 0.27 -0.11
CA GLY A 259 -7.48 1.29 -0.91
C GLY A 259 -6.56 2.06 -1.86
N VAL A 260 -5.27 2.16 -1.53
CA VAL A 260 -4.27 2.91 -2.32
C VAL A 260 -3.13 2.04 -2.86
N SER A 261 -3.17 0.74 -2.60
CA SER A 261 -2.24 -0.22 -3.21
C SER A 261 -2.71 -0.61 -4.60
N GLY A 262 -1.88 -0.38 -5.61
CA GLY A 262 -2.18 -0.80 -6.98
C GLY A 262 -2.18 -2.33 -7.13
N PRO A 263 -2.91 -2.88 -8.11
CA PRO A 263 -2.84 -4.29 -8.46
C PRO A 263 -1.45 -4.67 -8.96
N SER A 264 -1.09 -5.95 -8.79
CA SER A 264 0.14 -6.50 -9.38
C SER A 264 0.02 -6.60 -10.90
N PRO A 265 1.15 -6.59 -11.64
CA PRO A 265 1.12 -6.62 -13.11
C PRO A 265 0.38 -7.83 -13.73
N ASP A 266 0.37 -8.99 -13.04
CA ASP A 266 -0.30 -10.21 -13.49
C ASP A 266 -1.65 -10.47 -12.80
N GLN A 267 -2.14 -9.51 -12.01
CA GLN A 267 -3.37 -9.68 -11.25
C GLN A 267 -4.60 -9.73 -12.15
N ASN A 268 -5.38 -10.79 -12.06
CA ASN A 268 -6.69 -10.86 -12.71
C ASN A 268 -7.69 -9.99 -11.96
N LEU A 269 -7.97 -8.80 -12.50
CA LEU A 269 -8.84 -7.81 -11.87
C LEU A 269 -10.29 -8.28 -11.74
N PHE A 270 -10.82 -9.02 -12.74
CA PHE A 270 -12.17 -9.54 -12.65
C PHE A 270 -12.34 -10.51 -11.48
N SER A 271 -11.39 -11.43 -11.30
CA SER A 271 -11.36 -12.34 -10.15
C SER A 271 -11.15 -11.59 -8.84
N PHE A 272 -10.31 -10.56 -8.83
CA PHE A 272 -10.06 -9.72 -7.65
C PHE A 272 -11.36 -9.05 -7.16
N TYR A 273 -12.09 -8.37 -8.03
CA TYR A 273 -13.34 -7.71 -7.66
C TYR A 273 -14.46 -8.70 -7.31
N ARG A 274 -14.51 -9.87 -7.97
CA ARG A 274 -15.40 -10.96 -7.56
C ARG A 274 -15.09 -11.43 -6.13
N ASN A 275 -13.82 -11.58 -5.79
CA ASN A 275 -13.42 -12.01 -4.45
C ASN A 275 -13.68 -10.93 -3.38
N ILE A 276 -13.54 -9.65 -3.74
CA ILE A 276 -13.99 -8.53 -2.88
C ILE A 276 -15.48 -8.69 -2.56
N LYS A 277 -16.32 -8.86 -3.59
CA LYS A 277 -17.78 -9.05 -3.42
C LYS A 277 -18.10 -10.22 -2.48
N ILE A 278 -17.49 -11.39 -2.74
CA ILE A 278 -17.68 -12.58 -1.91
C ILE A 278 -17.23 -12.37 -0.46
N ALA A 279 -16.11 -11.68 -0.23
CA ALA A 279 -15.60 -11.46 1.12
C ALA A 279 -16.47 -10.47 1.91
N MET A 280 -17.09 -9.51 1.23
CA MET A 280 -18.05 -8.57 1.85
C MET A 280 -19.41 -9.21 2.12
N ASP A 281 -19.92 -10.05 1.20
CA ASP A 281 -21.22 -10.73 1.38
C ASP A 281 -21.16 -11.77 2.53
N LYS A 282 -19.98 -12.29 2.88
CA LYS A 282 -19.83 -13.23 4.01
C LYS A 282 -19.99 -12.56 5.38
N ASP A 283 -19.66 -11.28 5.50
CA ASP A 283 -19.83 -10.53 6.76
C ASP A 283 -21.30 -10.24 7.06
N ASP A 284 -22.13 -10.03 6.03
CA ASP A 284 -23.58 -9.90 6.23
C ASP A 284 -24.19 -11.17 6.82
N TYR A 285 -23.64 -12.36 6.51
CA TYR A 285 -24.07 -13.64 7.07
C TYR A 285 -23.69 -13.86 8.54
N ILE A 286 -22.61 -13.23 9.02
CA ILE A 286 -22.16 -13.39 10.41
C ILE A 286 -22.93 -12.44 11.34
N GLN A 287 -23.32 -11.24 10.86
CA GLN A 287 -24.13 -10.30 11.62
C GLN A 287 -25.62 -10.73 11.78
N GLU A 288 -26.12 -11.61 10.89
CA GLU A 288 -27.47 -12.17 11.03
C GLU A 288 -27.56 -13.36 12.01
N ILE A 289 -26.41 -13.87 12.53
CA ILE A 289 -26.35 -15.04 13.43
C ILE A 289 -26.05 -14.63 14.89
N GLU A 290 -25.61 -13.39 15.16
CA GLU A 290 -25.43 -12.84 16.52
C GLU A 290 -26.65 -12.02 16.94
#